data_9986f0a2047cdcf048636cb95339f766
#
_entry.id   9986f0a2047cdcf048636cb95339f766
#
_cell.length_a   1.000
_cell.length_b   1.000
_cell.length_c   1.000
_cell.angle_alpha   90.00
_cell.angle_beta   90.00
_cell.angle_gamma   90.00
#
_symmetry.space_group_name_H-M   'P 1'
#
loop_
_entity.id
_entity.type
_entity.pdbx_description
1 polymer ?
#
loop_
_entity_poly.entity_id
_entity_poly.type
_entity_poly.pdbx_seq_one_letter_code
_entity_poly.pdbx_strand_id
1 'polypeptide(L)'
;YKNRIVIPFEGSYAQFEHVIHHELVHAAINELVYGGNAQGLISGRILLQVPLWANEGLAEFLSVDWDTNSDMVMRDLAIEERLPSIPELNYSILAYKGGQSVWQYITQKYGREKVGEIFQQMRRTQNAERGFESALGVDFEKLTDDWHDFLKREYWPDLVNRENFDDFSTKITDRSKTRNFYNVSPSFS
;
A
#
# COMPACT_ATOMS: atom_id res chain seq x y z
N TYR A 1 -14.66 -10.41 -19.97
CA TYR A 1 -15.73 -11.25 -19.44
C TYR A 1 -16.54 -10.43 -18.44
N LYS A 2 -17.75 -10.02 -18.81
CA LYS A 2 -18.59 -9.08 -18.06
C LYS A 2 -18.85 -9.57 -16.64
N ASN A 3 -18.42 -8.79 -15.64
CA ASN A 3 -18.83 -8.88 -14.22
C ASN A 3 -18.69 -10.27 -13.56
N ARG A 4 -17.59 -10.99 -13.83
CA ARG A 4 -17.28 -12.25 -13.17
C ARG A 4 -15.98 -12.12 -12.41
N ILE A 5 -16.02 -12.40 -11.12
CA ILE A 5 -14.86 -12.62 -10.28
C ILE A 5 -14.68 -14.13 -10.17
N VAL A 6 -13.49 -14.64 -10.45
CA VAL A 6 -13.15 -16.06 -10.33
C VAL A 6 -12.05 -16.15 -9.28
N ILE A 7 -12.37 -16.79 -8.15
CA ILE A 7 -11.46 -16.90 -7.02
C ILE A 7 -11.16 -18.38 -6.81
N PRO A 8 -9.89 -18.80 -6.88
CA PRO A 8 -9.48 -20.16 -6.57
C PRO A 8 -9.61 -20.42 -5.07
N PHE A 9 -9.99 -21.62 -4.67
CA PHE A 9 -9.95 -22.06 -3.28
C PHE A 9 -8.66 -22.87 -3.06
N GLU A 10 -7.77 -22.36 -2.20
CA GLU A 10 -6.46 -22.95 -1.93
C GLU A 10 -6.41 -23.77 -0.61
N GLY A 11 -7.55 -24.18 -0.10
CA GLY A 11 -7.66 -25.09 1.05
C GLY A 11 -7.80 -24.38 2.42
N SER A 12 -7.70 -23.06 2.49
CA SER A 12 -7.92 -22.29 3.72
C SER A 12 -9.12 -21.36 3.58
N TYR A 13 -10.13 -21.53 4.45
CA TYR A 13 -11.31 -20.65 4.46
C TYR A 13 -10.95 -19.20 4.84
N ALA A 14 -10.01 -19.00 5.76
CA ALA A 14 -9.58 -17.64 6.15
C ALA A 14 -8.89 -16.91 4.98
N GLN A 15 -8.01 -17.60 4.25
CA GLN A 15 -7.40 -17.04 3.04
C GLN A 15 -8.43 -16.78 1.95
N PHE A 16 -9.40 -17.69 1.78
CA PHE A 16 -10.46 -17.54 0.80
C PHE A 16 -11.37 -16.33 1.11
N GLU A 17 -11.72 -16.13 2.37
CA GLU A 17 -12.48 -14.97 2.83
C GLU A 17 -11.72 -13.67 2.57
N HIS A 18 -10.41 -13.63 2.89
CA HIS A 18 -9.55 -12.49 2.57
C HIS A 18 -9.55 -12.18 1.08
N VAL A 19 -9.31 -13.18 0.22
CA VAL A 19 -9.28 -12.98 -1.24
C VAL A 19 -10.64 -12.51 -1.78
N ILE A 20 -11.76 -13.03 -1.26
CA ILE A 20 -13.10 -12.56 -1.63
C ILE A 20 -13.25 -11.06 -1.31
N HIS A 21 -12.90 -10.63 -0.10
CA HIS A 21 -13.01 -9.24 0.30
C HIS A 21 -12.10 -8.35 -0.56
N HIS A 22 -10.88 -8.77 -0.80
CA HIS A 22 -9.89 -8.08 -1.65
C HIS A 22 -10.45 -7.84 -3.06
N GLU A 23 -10.94 -8.87 -3.73
CA GLU A 23 -11.51 -8.77 -5.08
C GLU A 23 -12.81 -7.94 -5.12
N LEU A 24 -13.62 -7.97 -4.07
CA LEU A 24 -14.80 -7.12 -3.96
C LEU A 24 -14.45 -5.64 -3.86
N VAL A 25 -13.34 -5.29 -3.20
CA VAL A 25 -12.85 -3.91 -3.17
C VAL A 25 -12.46 -3.44 -4.56
N HIS A 26 -11.74 -4.27 -5.35
CA HIS A 26 -11.43 -3.95 -6.74
C HIS A 26 -12.69 -3.74 -7.58
N ALA A 27 -13.71 -4.57 -7.39
CA ALA A 27 -14.98 -4.41 -8.08
C ALA A 27 -15.67 -3.07 -7.72
N ALA A 28 -15.63 -2.69 -6.44
CA ALA A 28 -16.19 -1.41 -5.97
C ALA A 28 -15.41 -0.20 -6.52
N ILE A 29 -14.06 -0.25 -6.52
CA ILE A 29 -13.22 0.79 -7.11
C ILE A 29 -13.54 0.93 -8.60
N ASN A 30 -13.62 -0.17 -9.33
CA ASN A 30 -13.94 -0.19 -10.75
C ASN A 30 -15.30 0.44 -11.04
N GLU A 31 -16.30 0.15 -10.21
CA GLU A 31 -17.62 0.78 -10.36
C GLU A 31 -17.59 2.28 -10.05
N LEU A 32 -16.93 2.69 -8.97
CA LEU A 32 -16.82 4.09 -8.56
C LEU A 32 -16.08 4.93 -9.61
N VAL A 33 -14.96 4.43 -10.12
CA VAL A 33 -14.08 5.19 -11.01
C VAL A 33 -14.53 5.11 -12.45
N TYR A 34 -14.95 3.94 -12.91
CA TYR A 34 -15.21 3.66 -14.32
C TYR A 34 -16.69 3.42 -14.63
N GLY A 35 -17.57 3.40 -13.60
CA GLY A 35 -19.02 3.17 -13.78
C GLY A 35 -19.32 1.83 -14.43
N GLY A 36 -18.58 0.77 -14.05
CA GLY A 36 -18.70 -0.56 -14.67
C GLY A 36 -18.19 -0.66 -16.10
N ASN A 37 -17.63 0.42 -16.68
CA ASN A 37 -17.16 0.47 -18.06
C ASN A 37 -15.64 0.11 -18.18
N ALA A 38 -15.25 -1.03 -17.62
CA ALA A 38 -13.88 -1.54 -17.74
C ALA A 38 -13.45 -1.74 -19.22
N GLN A 39 -14.41 -1.88 -20.12
CA GLN A 39 -14.16 -2.00 -21.55
C GLN A 39 -13.63 -0.70 -22.16
N GLY A 40 -13.94 0.46 -21.54
CA GLY A 40 -13.41 1.77 -21.92
C GLY A 40 -11.92 1.92 -21.62
N LEU A 41 -11.44 1.30 -20.52
CA LEU A 41 -10.02 1.21 -20.17
C LEU A 41 -9.24 0.38 -21.20
N ILE A 42 -9.72 -0.83 -21.50
CA ILE A 42 -9.08 -1.76 -22.44
C ILE A 42 -9.03 -1.18 -23.86
N SER A 43 -10.04 -0.40 -24.24
CA SER A 43 -10.10 0.25 -25.56
C SER A 43 -9.33 1.58 -25.66
N GLY A 44 -8.66 2.01 -24.58
CA GLY A 44 -7.94 3.28 -24.52
C GLY A 44 -8.83 4.53 -24.53
N ARG A 45 -10.14 4.37 -24.32
CA ARG A 45 -11.09 5.50 -24.25
C ARG A 45 -11.10 6.18 -22.88
N ILE A 46 -10.67 5.48 -21.83
CA ILE A 46 -10.51 6.00 -20.49
C ILE A 46 -9.01 6.06 -20.20
N LEU A 47 -8.47 7.24 -20.02
CA LEU A 47 -7.05 7.48 -19.75
C LEU A 47 -6.72 7.44 -18.25
N LEU A 48 -7.73 7.56 -17.39
CA LEU A 48 -7.55 7.49 -15.95
C LEU A 48 -7.12 6.09 -15.52
N GLN A 49 -5.95 6.01 -14.90
CA GLN A 49 -5.46 4.81 -14.23
C GLN A 49 -5.38 5.09 -12.73
N VAL A 50 -6.01 4.25 -11.93
CA VAL A 50 -5.78 4.24 -10.48
C VAL A 50 -4.38 3.69 -10.23
N PRO A 51 -3.50 4.39 -9.46
CA PRO A 51 -2.18 3.88 -9.15
C PRO A 51 -2.26 2.50 -8.46
N LEU A 52 -1.31 1.62 -8.78
CA LEU A 52 -1.31 0.25 -8.26
C LEU A 52 -1.35 0.23 -6.73
N TRP A 53 -0.53 1.06 -6.08
CA TRP A 53 -0.51 1.17 -4.62
C TRP A 53 -1.86 1.60 -4.02
N ALA A 54 -2.58 2.50 -4.73
CA ALA A 54 -3.88 2.96 -4.25
C ALA A 54 -4.96 1.87 -4.41
N ASN A 55 -4.88 1.09 -5.48
CA ASN A 55 -5.80 0.00 -5.78
C ASN A 55 -5.57 -1.22 -4.87
N GLU A 56 -4.34 -1.76 -4.89
CA GLU A 56 -3.97 -2.95 -4.10
C GLU A 56 -3.93 -2.65 -2.60
N GLY A 57 -3.36 -1.49 -2.23
CA GLY A 57 -3.29 -1.08 -0.83
C GLY A 57 -4.65 -0.87 -0.18
N LEU A 58 -5.65 -0.34 -0.91
CA LEU A 58 -7.01 -0.24 -0.39
C LEU A 58 -7.67 -1.61 -0.27
N ALA A 59 -7.45 -2.49 -1.24
CA ALA A 59 -7.97 -3.85 -1.18
C ALA A 59 -7.42 -4.62 0.03
N GLU A 60 -6.12 -4.49 0.32
CA GLU A 60 -5.51 -5.02 1.55
C GLU A 60 -6.10 -4.37 2.81
N PHE A 61 -6.15 -3.04 2.86
CA PHE A 61 -6.62 -2.30 4.03
C PHE A 61 -8.07 -2.63 4.42
N LEU A 62 -8.96 -2.83 3.44
CA LEU A 62 -10.36 -3.15 3.69
C LEU A 62 -10.63 -4.65 3.88
N SER A 63 -9.70 -5.53 3.48
CA SER A 63 -9.87 -7.00 3.60
C SER A 63 -9.29 -7.59 4.87
N VAL A 64 -8.13 -7.09 5.35
CA VAL A 64 -7.46 -7.63 6.55
C VAL A 64 -7.15 -6.59 7.62
N ASP A 65 -7.49 -5.30 7.36
CA ASP A 65 -7.12 -4.18 8.22
C ASP A 65 -5.58 -4.08 8.35
N TRP A 66 -5.02 -3.86 9.56
CA TRP A 66 -3.58 -3.81 9.78
C TRP A 66 -3.08 -5.13 10.35
N ASP A 67 -2.22 -5.83 9.63
CA ASP A 67 -1.69 -7.13 10.02
C ASP A 67 -0.20 -7.07 10.40
N THR A 68 0.26 -8.13 11.09
CA THR A 68 1.66 -8.26 11.55
C THR A 68 2.68 -8.23 10.41
N ASN A 69 2.31 -8.74 9.23
CA ASN A 69 3.22 -8.76 8.08
C ASN A 69 3.41 -7.34 7.51
N SER A 70 2.32 -6.58 7.43
CA SER A 70 2.35 -5.16 7.03
C SER A 70 3.14 -4.32 8.03
N ASP A 71 2.92 -4.55 9.34
CA ASP A 71 3.66 -3.92 10.42
C ASP A 71 5.17 -4.21 10.30
N MET A 72 5.56 -5.46 10.10
CA MET A 72 6.96 -5.85 9.95
C MET A 72 7.63 -5.14 8.77
N VAL A 73 6.98 -5.10 7.60
CA VAL A 73 7.53 -4.46 6.39
C VAL A 73 7.68 -2.96 6.59
N MET A 74 6.64 -2.30 7.11
CA MET A 74 6.67 -0.84 7.29
C MET A 74 7.61 -0.42 8.40
N ARG A 75 7.72 -1.21 9.47
CA ARG A 75 8.68 -1.00 10.55
C ARG A 75 10.13 -1.09 10.04
N ASP A 76 10.49 -2.12 9.28
CA ASP A 76 11.83 -2.28 8.69
C ASP A 76 12.20 -1.07 7.82
N LEU A 77 11.28 -0.63 6.95
CA LEU A 77 11.50 0.52 6.08
C LEU A 77 11.64 1.84 6.86
N ALA A 78 10.84 2.04 7.91
CA ALA A 78 10.86 3.26 8.71
C ALA A 78 12.13 3.35 9.57
N ILE A 79 12.54 2.24 10.17
CA ILE A 79 13.73 2.15 11.03
C ILE A 79 15.01 2.33 10.21
N GLU A 80 15.07 1.71 9.03
CA GLU A 80 16.22 1.79 8.14
C GLU A 80 16.24 3.08 7.27
N GLU A 81 15.32 4.00 7.51
CA GLU A 81 15.15 5.26 6.76
C GLU A 81 15.06 5.05 5.24
N ARG A 82 14.38 3.98 4.81
CA ARG A 82 14.23 3.58 3.40
C ARG A 82 12.79 3.66 2.89
N LEU A 83 11.98 4.49 3.55
CA LEU A 83 10.61 4.74 3.09
C LEU A 83 10.64 5.40 1.71
N PRO A 84 10.02 4.81 0.69
CA PRO A 84 9.89 5.45 -0.62
C PRO A 84 8.83 6.55 -0.57
N SER A 85 8.83 7.42 -1.57
CA SER A 85 7.70 8.34 -1.78
C SER A 85 6.44 7.57 -2.20
N ILE A 86 5.25 8.13 -1.95
CA ILE A 86 3.98 7.49 -2.32
C ILE A 86 3.92 7.12 -3.80
N PRO A 87 4.34 7.97 -4.77
CA PRO A 87 4.38 7.57 -6.18
C PRO A 87 5.30 6.39 -6.50
N GLU A 88 6.32 6.15 -5.69
CA GLU A 88 7.28 5.04 -5.87
C GLU A 88 6.75 3.71 -5.34
N LEU A 89 5.61 3.67 -4.66
CA LEU A 89 5.00 2.43 -4.16
C LEU A 89 4.41 1.52 -5.26
N ASN A 90 4.46 1.91 -6.52
CA ASN A 90 3.76 1.25 -7.63
C ASN A 90 4.38 -0.09 -8.09
N TYR A 91 5.08 -0.83 -7.22
CA TYR A 91 5.66 -2.12 -7.61
C TYR A 91 5.78 -3.10 -6.43
N SER A 92 5.70 -4.40 -6.75
CA SER A 92 5.95 -5.51 -5.82
C SER A 92 5.13 -5.40 -4.53
N ILE A 93 5.66 -5.92 -3.45
CA ILE A 93 5.04 -5.93 -2.11
C ILE A 93 4.74 -4.52 -1.58
N LEU A 94 5.45 -3.49 -2.06
CA LEU A 94 5.24 -2.11 -1.63
C LEU A 94 3.89 -1.55 -2.09
N ALA A 95 3.39 -1.99 -3.26
CA ALA A 95 2.06 -1.60 -3.70
C ALA A 95 0.98 -2.07 -2.73
N TYR A 96 1.15 -3.26 -2.17
CA TYR A 96 0.21 -3.84 -1.19
C TYR A 96 0.43 -3.25 0.21
N LYS A 97 1.58 -3.49 0.82
CA LYS A 97 1.83 -3.15 2.23
C LYS A 97 2.09 -1.65 2.45
N GLY A 98 2.85 -1.02 1.56
CA GLY A 98 3.02 0.44 1.55
C GLY A 98 1.70 1.16 1.25
N GLY A 99 0.97 0.72 0.23
CA GLY A 99 -0.34 1.25 -0.11
C GLY A 99 -1.35 1.10 1.03
N GLN A 100 -1.41 -0.07 1.70
CA GLN A 100 -2.21 -0.31 2.88
C GLN A 100 -1.88 0.69 4.01
N SER A 101 -0.60 0.93 4.25
CA SER A 101 -0.12 1.90 5.24
C SER A 101 -0.53 3.34 4.90
N VAL A 102 -0.46 3.74 3.63
CA VAL A 102 -0.93 5.06 3.20
C VAL A 102 -2.43 5.21 3.45
N TRP A 103 -3.24 4.19 3.13
CA TRP A 103 -4.69 4.22 3.39
C TRP A 103 -5.02 4.24 4.88
N GLN A 104 -4.28 3.50 5.70
CA GLN A 104 -4.39 3.58 7.17
C GLN A 104 -4.15 5.02 7.64
N TYR A 105 -3.06 5.64 7.21
CA TYR A 105 -2.74 7.03 7.54
C TYR A 105 -3.85 8.00 7.08
N ILE A 106 -4.30 7.90 5.82
CA ILE A 106 -5.35 8.77 5.28
C ILE A 106 -6.62 8.64 6.11
N THR A 107 -7.06 7.42 6.41
CA THR A 107 -8.30 7.21 7.16
C THR A 107 -8.21 7.66 8.61
N GLN A 108 -7.04 7.56 9.24
CA GLN A 108 -6.81 8.05 10.60
C GLN A 108 -6.76 9.58 10.65
N LYS A 109 -6.11 10.22 9.69
CA LYS A 109 -5.92 11.68 9.69
C LYS A 109 -7.11 12.44 9.14
N TYR A 110 -7.70 11.95 8.05
CA TYR A 110 -8.70 12.69 7.27
C TYR A 110 -10.12 12.10 7.37
N GLY A 111 -10.26 10.88 7.92
CA GLY A 111 -11.53 10.17 8.04
C GLY A 111 -11.76 9.11 6.95
N ARG A 112 -12.55 8.09 7.28
CA ARG A 112 -12.85 6.98 6.35
C ARG A 112 -13.68 7.41 5.14
N GLU A 113 -14.49 8.44 5.27
CA GLU A 113 -15.29 9.01 4.18
C GLU A 113 -14.44 9.54 3.04
N LYS A 114 -13.19 9.93 3.31
CA LYS A 114 -12.26 10.41 2.28
C LYS A 114 -11.89 9.36 1.24
N VAL A 115 -11.98 8.08 1.58
CA VAL A 115 -11.75 6.99 0.61
C VAL A 115 -12.70 7.15 -0.59
N GLY A 116 -14.00 7.25 -0.35
CA GLY A 116 -14.98 7.43 -1.43
C GLY A 116 -14.83 8.76 -2.16
N GLU A 117 -14.53 9.84 -1.42
CA GLU A 117 -14.33 11.17 -2.00
C GLU A 117 -13.13 11.20 -2.96
N ILE A 118 -12.00 10.57 -2.60
CA ILE A 118 -10.81 10.49 -3.45
C ILE A 118 -11.16 9.84 -4.80
N PHE A 119 -11.83 8.69 -4.81
CA PHE A 119 -12.19 8.02 -6.07
C PHE A 119 -13.22 8.81 -6.89
N GLN A 120 -14.17 9.49 -6.25
CA GLN A 120 -15.09 10.40 -6.94
C GLN A 120 -14.36 11.57 -7.58
N GLN A 121 -13.37 12.16 -6.89
CA GLN A 121 -12.54 13.24 -7.43
C GLN A 121 -11.62 12.74 -8.56
N MET A 122 -11.03 11.54 -8.45
CA MET A 122 -10.29 10.92 -9.55
C MET A 122 -11.17 10.80 -10.81
N ARG A 123 -12.38 10.29 -10.65
CA ARG A 123 -13.35 10.19 -11.76
C ARG A 123 -13.68 11.56 -12.37
N ARG A 124 -13.89 12.57 -11.54
CA ARG A 124 -14.22 13.93 -11.98
C ARG A 124 -13.07 14.62 -12.69
N THR A 125 -11.85 14.50 -12.16
CA THR A 125 -10.65 15.15 -12.68
C THR A 125 -9.99 14.37 -13.81
N GLN A 126 -10.37 13.10 -13.99
CA GLN A 126 -9.72 12.14 -14.89
C GLN A 126 -8.19 12.01 -14.63
N ASN A 127 -7.78 12.23 -13.39
CA ASN A 127 -6.39 12.19 -12.95
C ASN A 127 -6.32 11.75 -11.49
N ALA A 128 -5.48 10.76 -11.18
CA ALA A 128 -5.37 10.20 -9.84
C ALA A 128 -4.80 11.21 -8.84
N GLU A 129 -3.68 11.86 -9.19
CA GLU A 129 -3.01 12.84 -8.32
C GLU A 129 -3.94 14.00 -7.97
N ARG A 130 -4.60 14.61 -8.97
CA ARG A 130 -5.60 15.65 -8.75
C ARG A 130 -6.80 15.16 -7.93
N GLY A 131 -7.11 13.87 -8.03
CA GLY A 131 -8.17 13.26 -7.22
C GLY A 131 -7.82 13.28 -5.73
N PHE A 132 -6.60 12.88 -5.37
CA PHE A 132 -6.10 12.97 -4.01
C PHE A 132 -5.98 14.42 -3.53
N GLU A 133 -5.35 15.29 -4.32
CA GLU A 133 -5.19 16.70 -3.99
C GLU A 133 -6.54 17.40 -3.74
N SER A 134 -7.52 17.16 -4.61
CA SER A 134 -8.86 17.76 -4.47
C SER A 134 -9.63 17.26 -3.23
N ALA A 135 -9.43 16.01 -2.82
CA ALA A 135 -10.10 15.39 -1.69
C ALA A 135 -9.43 15.71 -0.35
N LEU A 136 -8.09 15.74 -0.32
CA LEU A 136 -7.30 15.88 0.90
C LEU A 136 -6.79 17.31 1.13
N GLY A 137 -6.73 18.14 0.08
CA GLY A 137 -6.21 19.51 0.15
C GLY A 137 -4.68 19.59 0.22
N VAL A 138 -3.97 18.50 -0.09
CA VAL A 138 -2.51 18.41 -0.12
C VAL A 138 -2.06 17.62 -1.34
N ASP A 139 -0.89 17.98 -1.90
CA ASP A 139 -0.25 17.23 -2.98
C ASP A 139 0.45 15.95 -2.50
N PHE A 140 0.98 15.14 -3.41
CA PHE A 140 1.65 13.90 -3.06
C PHE A 140 3.00 14.09 -2.35
N GLU A 141 3.69 15.20 -2.56
CA GLU A 141 4.91 15.52 -1.84
C GLU A 141 4.60 15.73 -0.35
N LYS A 142 3.65 16.62 -0.06
CA LYS A 142 3.20 16.87 1.31
C LYS A 142 2.55 15.63 1.96
N LEU A 143 1.78 14.87 1.20
CA LEU A 143 1.18 13.62 1.69
C LEU A 143 2.24 12.59 2.04
N THR A 144 3.32 12.49 1.25
CA THR A 144 4.47 11.61 1.51
C THR A 144 5.19 12.02 2.80
N ASP A 145 5.52 13.29 2.94
CA ASP A 145 6.20 13.80 4.14
C ASP A 145 5.39 13.54 5.41
N ASP A 146 4.10 13.84 5.36
CA ASP A 146 3.19 13.63 6.49
C ASP A 146 3.03 12.14 6.84
N TRP A 147 2.98 11.26 5.83
CA TRP A 147 2.92 9.81 6.02
C TRP A 147 4.24 9.26 6.59
N HIS A 148 5.40 9.74 6.10
CA HIS A 148 6.71 9.39 6.67
C HIS A 148 6.80 9.81 8.14
N ASP A 149 6.35 11.01 8.48
CA ASP A 149 6.32 11.49 9.86
C ASP A 149 5.38 10.67 10.75
N PHE A 150 4.25 10.22 10.20
CA PHE A 150 3.33 9.30 10.90
C PHE A 150 4.04 7.98 11.23
N LEU A 151 4.71 7.35 10.27
CA LEU A 151 5.43 6.09 10.48
C LEU A 151 6.63 6.25 11.44
N LYS A 152 7.37 7.36 11.34
CA LYS A 152 8.46 7.64 12.28
C LYS A 152 7.96 7.76 13.71
N ARG A 153 6.85 8.46 13.94
CA ARG A 153 6.25 8.57 15.28
C ARG A 153 5.79 7.23 15.84
N GLU A 154 5.34 6.32 14.97
CA GLU A 154 4.92 4.98 15.36
C GLU A 154 6.10 4.10 15.74
N TYR A 155 7.16 4.07 14.93
CA TYR A 155 8.21 3.06 15.05
C TYR A 155 9.50 3.52 15.73
N TRP A 156 9.85 4.80 15.69
CA TRP A 156 11.09 5.28 16.31
C TRP A 156 11.14 5.17 17.83
N PRO A 157 10.06 5.26 18.60
CA PRO A 157 10.12 4.99 20.03
C PRO A 157 10.66 3.60 20.39
N ASP A 158 10.47 2.61 19.50
CA ASP A 158 11.01 1.26 19.68
C ASP A 158 12.55 1.24 19.62
N LEU A 159 13.17 2.10 18.79
CA LEU A 159 14.63 2.19 18.67
C LEU A 159 15.26 2.77 19.94
N VAL A 160 14.62 3.77 20.54
CA VAL A 160 15.17 4.46 21.73
C VAL A 160 15.20 3.52 22.95
N ASN A 161 14.32 2.52 22.98
CA ASN A 161 14.15 1.61 24.11
C ASN A 161 14.85 0.25 23.90
N ARG A 162 15.53 0.03 22.79
CA ARG A 162 16.22 -1.24 22.48
C ARG A 162 17.72 -1.02 22.28
N GLU A 163 18.50 -2.03 22.68
CA GLU A 163 19.93 -2.06 22.37
C GLU A 163 20.14 -2.13 20.85
N ASN A 164 21.13 -1.40 20.34
CA ASN A 164 21.47 -1.44 18.95
C ASN A 164 22.17 -2.77 18.64
N PHE A 165 21.73 -3.47 17.59
CA PHE A 165 22.37 -4.71 17.16
C PHE A 165 23.88 -4.57 16.90
N ASP A 166 24.32 -3.41 16.40
CA ASP A 166 25.73 -3.12 16.10
C ASP A 166 26.60 -3.09 17.37
N ASP A 167 26.00 -2.92 18.57
CA ASP A 167 26.74 -2.90 19.85
C ASP A 167 27.19 -4.31 20.32
N PHE A 168 26.49 -5.37 19.87
CA PHE A 168 26.76 -6.74 20.32
C PHE A 168 26.83 -7.78 19.19
N SER A 169 26.68 -7.38 17.93
CA SER A 169 26.70 -8.27 16.76
C SER A 169 27.50 -7.67 15.59
N THR A 170 27.96 -8.55 14.72
CA THR A 170 28.61 -8.15 13.48
C THR A 170 27.72 -8.46 12.30
N LYS A 171 27.44 -7.47 11.47
CA LYS A 171 26.63 -7.62 10.26
C LYS A 171 27.39 -8.49 9.23
N ILE A 172 26.94 -9.72 9.00
CA ILE A 172 27.56 -10.68 8.06
C ILE A 172 27.17 -10.35 6.62
N THR A 173 25.93 -9.88 6.39
CA THR A 173 25.43 -9.50 5.06
C THR A 173 25.01 -8.04 5.05
N ASP A 174 25.49 -7.30 4.06
CA ASP A 174 25.16 -5.88 3.90
C ASP A 174 24.56 -5.64 2.52
N ARG A 175 23.26 -5.41 2.47
CA ARG A 175 22.51 -5.18 1.23
C ARG A 175 22.98 -3.93 0.48
N SER A 176 23.47 -2.92 1.19
CA SER A 176 24.00 -1.70 0.57
C SER A 176 25.24 -1.98 -0.28
N LYS A 177 26.02 -2.99 0.12
CA LYS A 177 27.24 -3.40 -0.58
C LYS A 177 27.01 -4.50 -1.62
N THR A 178 26.09 -5.43 -1.34
CA THR A 178 25.91 -6.63 -2.18
C THR A 178 24.79 -6.51 -3.22
N ARG A 179 23.92 -5.51 -3.11
CA ARG A 179 22.68 -5.34 -3.92
C ARG A 179 21.75 -6.56 -3.90
N ASN A 180 21.91 -7.48 -2.97
CA ASN A 180 21.07 -8.66 -2.84
C ASN A 180 19.78 -8.31 -2.12
N PHE A 181 18.63 -8.71 -2.69
CA PHE A 181 17.31 -8.46 -2.11
C PHE A 181 16.95 -9.45 -1.00
N TYR A 182 17.43 -10.68 -1.09
CA TYR A 182 17.10 -11.76 -0.16
C TYR A 182 18.36 -12.53 0.25
N ASN A 183 18.47 -12.76 1.56
CA ASN A 183 19.39 -13.73 2.13
C ASN A 183 18.54 -14.82 2.78
N VAL A 184 18.40 -15.97 2.10
CA VAL A 184 17.59 -17.10 2.56
C VAL A 184 18.49 -18.25 2.95
N SER A 185 18.09 -19.03 3.95
CA SER A 185 18.76 -20.25 4.40
C SER A 185 20.25 -20.04 4.73
N PRO A 186 20.60 -19.13 5.66
CA PRO A 186 21.96 -18.98 6.09
C PRO A 186 22.45 -20.29 6.72
N SER A 187 23.67 -20.72 6.36
CA SER A 187 24.33 -21.86 6.97
C SER A 187 25.73 -21.47 7.43
N PHE A 188 26.17 -22.01 8.57
CA PHE A 188 27.53 -21.90 9.01
C PHE A 188 28.32 -23.09 8.44
N SER A 189 29.49 -22.81 7.86
CA SER A 189 30.46 -23.82 7.42
C SER A 189 31.51 -24.04 8.48
#